data_85a52541d5f601232f38d9b6fead9277
#
_entry.id   85a52541d5f601232f38d9b6fead9277
#
_cell.length_a   1.000
_cell.length_b   1.000
_cell.length_c   1.000
_cell.angle_alpha   90.00
_cell.angle_beta   90.00
_cell.angle_gamma   90.00
#
_symmetry.space_group_name_H-M   'P 1'
#
loop_
_entity.id
_entity.type
_entity.pdbx_description
1 polymer ?
#
loop_
_entity_poly.entity_id
_entity_poly.type
_entity_poly.pdbx_seq_one_letter_code
_entity_poly.pdbx_strand_id
1 'polypeptide(L)'
;MASSLSILRVLVWAAILGICNGGVTSQFTRKSGKPKEMPFGSDVFAIPPGYNAPQQVHITQGDDVGEGVIVMWITQDEPGSSTVLYGTMEDDLDRRSTDGSFRTYRFFNYTSGYIHHCHLRNLKYNTKYYYMVGIGLTTRMFCFITPPEVGLDVPYTFGLIGDLGQSYDSNVTLSQYEANGKGQTLLMVGDLSYADEHPYHDNRRWDTFGRFIERNAAYQPWIWAAGNHEIDFVPEIGETVPFKPYKHRYRTPYRVSHSTSPLWYSIKRASAYIIVLSSYSAYGKYTPQFKWLEAEFPKVNRSETPWLIVMLHSPWYNSYNYHYMEGESMRVMFESWFVKYKVDVVFAGHVHAYERSYRVSNIAYNVVNGKCTPVFDESAPVYITIGDGGNLEGLATNMTFPQPNYSAFREASFGYAMFEIKNRTHAYYEWHRNQDSVAVVADSMVFYNRYWYPIHES
;
A
#
# COMPACT_ATOMS: atom_id res chain seq x y z
N MET A 1 13.31 29.90 53.45
CA MET A 1 14.15 29.31 52.40
C MET A 1 13.56 28.06 51.74
N ALA A 2 12.45 27.54 52.20
CA ALA A 2 11.81 26.35 51.56
C ALA A 2 10.83 26.67 50.42
N SER A 3 10.37 27.90 50.27
CA SER A 3 9.38 28.31 49.25
C SER A 3 10.00 28.59 47.86
N SER A 4 11.25 29.04 47.80
CA SER A 4 11.92 29.37 46.53
C SER A 4 12.38 28.14 45.75
N LEU A 5 12.73 27.04 46.43
CA LEU A 5 13.11 25.78 45.76
C LEU A 5 11.91 25.05 45.12
N SER A 6 10.71 25.17 45.72
CA SER A 6 9.49 24.55 45.17
C SER A 6 9.01 25.29 43.93
N ILE A 7 9.12 26.61 43.88
CA ILE A 7 8.76 27.42 42.71
C ILE A 7 9.72 27.17 41.57
N LEU A 8 11.02 27.04 41.85
CA LEU A 8 12.02 26.71 40.80
C LEU A 8 11.83 25.32 40.21
N ARG A 9 11.44 24.33 41.03
CA ARG A 9 11.12 22.97 40.54
C ARG A 9 9.86 22.97 39.69
N VAL A 10 8.82 23.69 40.04
CA VAL A 10 7.58 23.82 39.25
C VAL A 10 7.86 24.55 37.92
N LEU A 11 8.70 25.60 37.93
CA LEU A 11 9.08 26.29 36.69
C LEU A 11 9.97 25.44 35.77
N VAL A 12 10.86 24.62 36.35
CA VAL A 12 11.66 23.65 35.55
C VAL A 12 10.78 22.55 34.97
N TRP A 13 9.80 22.05 35.72
CA TRP A 13 8.82 21.07 35.18
C TRP A 13 7.89 21.71 34.15
N ALA A 14 7.45 22.97 34.35
CA ALA A 14 6.67 23.69 33.34
C ALA A 14 7.49 24.01 32.07
N ALA A 15 8.77 24.32 32.22
CA ALA A 15 9.67 24.51 31.08
C ALA A 15 9.95 23.16 30.31
N ILE A 16 10.05 22.05 31.03
CA ILE A 16 10.21 20.73 30.43
C ILE A 16 8.90 20.30 29.77
N LEU A 17 7.73 20.58 30.32
CA LEU A 17 6.42 20.34 29.70
C LEU A 17 6.12 21.28 28.52
N GLY A 18 6.72 22.48 28.48
CA GLY A 18 6.60 23.42 27.36
C GLY A 18 7.52 23.12 26.17
N ILE A 19 8.46 22.16 26.30
CA ILE A 19 9.41 21.80 25.23
C ILE A 19 8.96 20.57 24.44
N CYS A 20 7.87 19.88 24.81
CA CYS A 20 7.42 18.63 24.20
C CYS A 20 6.21 18.76 23.26
N ASN A 21 6.08 19.86 22.52
CA ASN A 21 5.11 19.95 21.40
C ASN A 21 5.76 19.78 20.02
N GLY A 22 6.94 19.26 19.94
CA GLY A 22 7.61 18.89 18.68
C GLY A 22 7.53 17.39 18.45
N GLY A 23 7.35 16.97 17.20
CA GLY A 23 7.46 15.57 16.81
C GLY A 23 8.88 15.00 17.04
N VAL A 24 9.02 13.71 16.84
CA VAL A 24 10.28 12.99 17.02
C VAL A 24 10.95 12.76 15.66
N THR A 25 12.14 13.34 15.47
CA THR A 25 13.07 12.88 14.42
C THR A 25 13.96 11.81 15.03
N SER A 26 13.90 10.60 14.51
CA SER A 26 14.73 9.48 14.97
C SER A 26 16.23 9.81 14.80
N GLN A 27 17.01 9.38 15.77
CA GLN A 27 18.48 9.46 15.70
C GLN A 27 19.12 8.23 15.01
N PHE A 28 18.31 7.28 14.58
CA PHE A 28 18.81 6.10 13.88
C PHE A 28 19.37 6.50 12.51
N THR A 29 20.55 5.99 12.19
CA THR A 29 21.18 6.15 10.89
C THR A 29 21.60 4.80 10.37
N ARG A 30 21.12 4.43 9.18
CA ARG A 30 21.54 3.20 8.51
C ARG A 30 23.04 3.24 8.21
N LYS A 31 23.69 2.13 8.49
CA LYS A 31 25.13 1.94 8.17
C LYS A 31 25.34 1.45 6.73
N SER A 32 24.33 0.88 6.09
CA SER A 32 24.40 0.40 4.71
C SER A 32 24.44 1.56 3.71
N GLY A 33 25.20 1.39 2.64
CA GLY A 33 25.23 2.34 1.53
C GLY A 33 23.94 2.35 0.69
N LYS A 34 24.01 2.92 -0.52
CA LYS A 34 22.89 2.89 -1.48
C LYS A 34 22.47 1.44 -1.74
N PRO A 35 21.17 1.15 -1.81
CA PRO A 35 20.66 -0.18 -2.14
C PRO A 35 21.25 -0.72 -3.44
N LYS A 36 21.41 -2.02 -3.47
CA LYS A 36 21.87 -2.71 -4.67
C LYS A 36 20.75 -3.59 -5.19
N GLU A 37 20.44 -3.42 -6.45
CA GLU A 37 19.46 -4.25 -7.09
C GLU A 37 19.94 -5.70 -7.22
N MET A 38 19.03 -6.64 -7.02
CA MET A 38 19.34 -8.05 -7.21
C MET A 38 19.54 -8.37 -8.69
N PRO A 39 20.60 -9.09 -9.08
CA PRO A 39 20.81 -9.47 -10.46
C PRO A 39 19.73 -10.45 -10.96
N PHE A 40 19.47 -10.48 -12.28
CA PHE A 40 18.47 -11.33 -12.90
C PHE A 40 18.60 -12.82 -12.53
N GLY A 41 19.79 -13.29 -12.26
CA GLY A 41 20.07 -14.68 -11.86
C GLY A 41 19.93 -14.97 -10.37
N SER A 42 19.36 -14.06 -9.58
CA SER A 42 19.12 -14.30 -8.15
C SER A 42 18.07 -15.39 -7.95
N ASP A 43 18.25 -16.23 -6.93
CA ASP A 43 17.34 -17.36 -6.62
C ASP A 43 15.90 -16.92 -6.39
N VAL A 44 15.69 -15.73 -5.83
CA VAL A 44 14.34 -15.14 -5.62
C VAL A 44 13.59 -14.85 -6.92
N PHE A 45 14.28 -14.83 -8.05
CA PHE A 45 13.74 -14.64 -9.39
C PHE A 45 13.66 -15.93 -10.19
N ALA A 46 13.95 -17.08 -9.57
CA ALA A 46 13.99 -18.36 -10.27
C ALA A 46 12.68 -18.65 -11.01
N ILE A 47 12.81 -19.07 -12.25
CA ILE A 47 11.67 -19.54 -13.05
C ILE A 47 11.28 -20.94 -12.54
N PRO A 48 10.00 -21.19 -12.25
CA PRO A 48 9.56 -22.51 -11.85
C PRO A 48 9.93 -23.59 -12.87
N PRO A 49 10.33 -24.79 -12.44
CA PRO A 49 10.75 -25.85 -13.35
C PRO A 49 9.59 -26.41 -14.18
N GLY A 50 9.91 -26.84 -15.38
CA GLY A 50 8.97 -27.47 -16.32
C GLY A 50 8.54 -26.56 -17.46
N TYR A 51 8.13 -27.19 -18.57
CA TYR A 51 7.70 -26.46 -19.76
C TYR A 51 6.44 -25.65 -19.45
N ASN A 52 6.45 -24.39 -19.80
CA ASN A 52 5.32 -23.46 -19.65
C ASN A 52 4.72 -23.41 -18.23
N ALA A 53 5.57 -23.65 -17.21
CA ALA A 53 5.12 -23.63 -15.81
C ALA A 53 4.56 -22.26 -15.43
N PRO A 54 3.39 -22.19 -14.76
CA PRO A 54 2.84 -20.92 -14.30
C PRO A 54 3.79 -20.25 -13.32
N GLN A 55 4.00 -18.94 -13.48
CA GLN A 55 4.89 -18.13 -12.67
C GLN A 55 4.24 -16.79 -12.33
N GLN A 56 4.85 -16.04 -11.41
CA GLN A 56 4.36 -14.73 -10.99
C GLN A 56 2.92 -14.79 -10.44
N VAL A 57 2.61 -15.87 -9.76
CA VAL A 57 1.27 -16.09 -9.21
C VAL A 57 1.01 -15.09 -8.09
N HIS A 58 -0.10 -14.36 -8.19
CA HIS A 58 -0.53 -13.44 -7.15
C HIS A 58 -2.05 -13.33 -7.10
N ILE A 59 -2.57 -12.92 -5.97
CA ILE A 59 -4.01 -12.80 -5.74
C ILE A 59 -4.37 -11.40 -5.19
N THR A 60 -5.58 -10.97 -5.53
CA THR A 60 -6.21 -9.77 -4.96
C THR A 60 -7.68 -10.01 -4.70
N GLN A 61 -8.33 -9.12 -3.94
CA GLN A 61 -9.78 -9.18 -3.76
C GLN A 61 -10.48 -9.00 -5.10
N GLY A 62 -11.52 -9.80 -5.35
CA GLY A 62 -12.23 -9.84 -6.64
C GLY A 62 -13.61 -9.18 -6.65
N ASP A 63 -14.12 -8.79 -5.49
CA ASP A 63 -15.42 -8.16 -5.30
C ASP A 63 -15.37 -7.02 -4.26
N ASP A 64 -16.51 -6.52 -3.82
CA ASP A 64 -16.60 -5.40 -2.88
C ASP A 64 -16.62 -5.83 -1.41
N VAL A 65 -16.84 -7.12 -1.08
CA VAL A 65 -17.01 -7.59 0.31
C VAL A 65 -16.06 -8.69 0.75
N GLY A 66 -15.26 -9.25 -0.17
CA GLY A 66 -14.26 -10.28 0.14
C GLY A 66 -14.70 -11.72 -0.07
N GLU A 67 -15.84 -11.97 -0.76
CA GLU A 67 -16.27 -13.30 -1.21
C GLU A 67 -15.68 -13.69 -2.57
N GLY A 68 -14.89 -12.81 -3.18
CA GLY A 68 -14.25 -13.02 -4.46
C GLY A 68 -12.73 -12.82 -4.39
N VAL A 69 -12.00 -13.61 -5.18
CA VAL A 69 -10.56 -13.49 -5.38
C VAL A 69 -10.24 -13.52 -6.86
N ILE A 70 -9.39 -12.60 -7.32
CA ILE A 70 -8.79 -12.68 -8.64
C ILE A 70 -7.45 -13.37 -8.48
N VAL A 71 -7.28 -14.50 -9.18
CA VAL A 71 -6.02 -15.22 -9.31
C VAL A 71 -5.35 -14.80 -10.61
N MET A 72 -4.09 -14.42 -10.54
CA MET A 72 -3.29 -13.98 -11.66
C MET A 72 -2.00 -14.79 -11.74
N TRP A 73 -1.58 -15.15 -12.97
CA TRP A 73 -0.31 -15.85 -13.24
C TRP A 73 0.12 -15.62 -14.67
N ILE A 74 1.33 -16.00 -14.99
CA ILE A 74 1.87 -15.92 -16.36
C ILE A 74 2.35 -17.28 -16.82
N THR A 75 2.03 -17.63 -18.06
CA THR A 75 2.68 -18.70 -18.82
C THR A 75 3.51 -18.09 -19.93
N GLN A 76 4.70 -18.65 -20.21
CA GLN A 76 5.67 -17.98 -21.08
C GLN A 76 5.52 -18.37 -22.55
N ASP A 77 5.35 -19.66 -22.83
CA ASP A 77 5.52 -20.21 -24.19
C ASP A 77 4.18 -20.31 -24.93
N GLU A 78 3.13 -20.68 -24.24
CA GLU A 78 1.77 -20.80 -24.79
C GLU A 78 0.71 -20.43 -23.76
N PRO A 79 -0.50 -20.01 -24.19
CA PRO A 79 -1.51 -19.58 -23.22
C PRO A 79 -1.98 -20.73 -22.31
N GLY A 80 -2.15 -21.94 -22.84
CA GLY A 80 -2.74 -23.00 -22.06
C GLY A 80 -4.16 -22.67 -21.58
N SER A 81 -4.50 -23.09 -20.35
CA SER A 81 -5.81 -22.84 -19.75
C SER A 81 -5.78 -21.66 -18.76
N SER A 82 -6.80 -20.80 -18.83
CA SER A 82 -7.05 -19.77 -17.82
C SER A 82 -8.01 -20.25 -16.70
N THR A 83 -8.12 -21.57 -16.52
CA THR A 83 -8.94 -22.20 -15.49
C THR A 83 -8.18 -22.31 -14.18
N VAL A 84 -8.87 -22.13 -13.05
CA VAL A 84 -8.38 -22.40 -11.72
C VAL A 84 -9.21 -23.53 -11.11
N LEU A 85 -8.56 -24.59 -10.65
CA LEU A 85 -9.16 -25.58 -9.76
C LEU A 85 -8.97 -25.14 -8.32
N TYR A 86 -9.98 -25.29 -7.47
CA TYR A 86 -9.89 -24.87 -6.08
C TYR A 86 -10.84 -25.66 -5.18
N GLY A 87 -10.53 -25.71 -3.92
CA GLY A 87 -11.31 -26.44 -2.91
C GLY A 87 -10.91 -26.06 -1.49
N THR A 88 -11.57 -26.62 -0.50
CA THR A 88 -11.24 -26.42 0.93
C THR A 88 -10.30 -27.49 1.49
N MET A 89 -10.02 -28.53 0.71
CA MET A 89 -9.07 -29.58 1.03
C MET A 89 -7.96 -29.61 -0.04
N GLU A 90 -6.74 -29.89 0.39
CA GLU A 90 -5.56 -29.88 -0.48
C GLU A 90 -5.59 -30.98 -1.53
N ASP A 91 -6.10 -32.14 -1.15
CA ASP A 91 -6.20 -33.34 -1.98
C ASP A 91 -7.53 -33.45 -2.72
N ASP A 92 -8.46 -32.53 -2.51
CA ASP A 92 -9.78 -32.49 -3.18
C ASP A 92 -10.16 -31.06 -3.62
N LEU A 93 -9.75 -30.70 -4.85
CA LEU A 93 -10.13 -29.44 -5.49
C LEU A 93 -11.45 -29.64 -6.25
N ASP A 94 -12.55 -29.67 -5.50
CA ASP A 94 -13.91 -30.02 -5.97
C ASP A 94 -14.58 -28.93 -6.82
N ARG A 95 -13.94 -27.75 -6.96
CA ARG A 95 -14.47 -26.60 -7.70
C ARG A 95 -13.58 -26.22 -8.85
N ARG A 96 -14.20 -25.64 -9.85
CA ARG A 96 -13.54 -25.16 -11.05
C ARG A 96 -14.08 -23.78 -11.46
N SER A 97 -13.22 -22.80 -11.59
CA SER A 97 -13.56 -21.54 -12.24
C SER A 97 -13.03 -21.49 -13.65
N THR A 98 -13.91 -21.21 -14.60
CA THR A 98 -13.62 -20.97 -16.01
C THR A 98 -13.82 -19.49 -16.40
N ASP A 99 -14.07 -18.61 -15.38
CA ASP A 99 -14.18 -17.15 -15.56
C ASP A 99 -12.79 -16.51 -15.67
N GLY A 100 -11.98 -17.10 -16.55
CA GLY A 100 -10.60 -16.72 -16.81
C GLY A 100 -10.37 -16.27 -18.24
N SER A 101 -9.42 -15.40 -18.42
CA SER A 101 -8.92 -14.93 -19.70
C SER A 101 -7.44 -14.63 -19.61
N PHE A 102 -6.77 -14.58 -20.73
CA PHE A 102 -5.39 -14.08 -20.75
C PHE A 102 -5.26 -12.84 -21.64
N ARG A 103 -4.16 -12.12 -21.43
CA ARG A 103 -3.74 -10.96 -22.22
C ARG A 103 -2.24 -11.04 -22.44
N THR A 104 -1.77 -10.34 -23.46
CA THR A 104 -0.36 -10.07 -23.71
C THR A 104 -0.21 -8.57 -23.97
N TYR A 105 0.99 -8.06 -23.80
CA TYR A 105 1.33 -6.72 -24.25
C TYR A 105 2.75 -6.68 -24.81
N ARG A 106 2.98 -5.67 -25.63
CA ARG A 106 4.32 -5.32 -26.10
C ARG A 106 4.71 -3.98 -25.51
N PHE A 107 5.97 -3.85 -25.13
CA PHE A 107 6.58 -2.62 -24.69
C PHE A 107 7.96 -2.52 -25.33
N PHE A 108 8.12 -1.62 -26.28
CA PHE A 108 9.32 -1.49 -27.10
C PHE A 108 9.74 -2.84 -27.72
N ASN A 109 10.88 -3.39 -27.31
CA ASN A 109 11.39 -4.68 -27.78
C ASN A 109 10.99 -5.87 -26.90
N TYR A 110 10.25 -5.65 -25.82
CA TYR A 110 9.76 -6.68 -24.94
C TYR A 110 8.35 -7.14 -25.35
N THR A 111 8.13 -8.45 -25.23
CA THR A 111 6.78 -9.03 -25.31
C THR A 111 6.54 -9.86 -24.06
N SER A 112 5.43 -9.61 -23.38
CA SER A 112 5.06 -10.38 -22.18
C SER A 112 4.73 -11.82 -22.54
N GLY A 113 4.87 -12.72 -21.57
CA GLY A 113 4.14 -13.97 -21.58
C GLY A 113 2.62 -13.76 -21.57
N TYR A 114 1.88 -14.84 -21.51
CA TYR A 114 0.42 -14.84 -21.44
C TYR A 114 -0.01 -14.58 -19.99
N ILE A 115 -0.58 -13.42 -19.73
CA ILE A 115 -0.99 -12.96 -18.40
C ILE A 115 -2.42 -13.37 -18.15
N HIS A 116 -2.62 -14.36 -17.30
CA HIS A 116 -3.92 -14.91 -16.97
C HIS A 116 -4.57 -14.16 -15.81
N HIS A 117 -5.90 -14.04 -15.88
CA HIS A 117 -6.75 -13.49 -14.84
C HIS A 117 -7.97 -14.38 -14.70
N CYS A 118 -8.21 -14.96 -13.53
CA CYS A 118 -9.35 -15.82 -13.27
C CYS A 118 -10.04 -15.39 -11.98
N HIS A 119 -11.37 -15.25 -12.01
CA HIS A 119 -12.16 -14.86 -10.86
C HIS A 119 -12.72 -16.09 -10.15
N LEU A 120 -12.43 -16.23 -8.86
CA LEU A 120 -13.12 -17.11 -7.94
C LEU A 120 -14.22 -16.31 -7.25
N ARG A 121 -15.44 -16.83 -7.18
CA ARG A 121 -16.62 -16.12 -6.68
C ARG A 121 -17.37 -16.95 -5.65
N ASN A 122 -18.19 -16.29 -4.84
CA ASN A 122 -19.05 -16.91 -3.84
C ASN A 122 -18.24 -17.83 -2.91
N LEU A 123 -17.13 -17.33 -2.47
CA LEU A 123 -16.26 -17.98 -1.48
C LEU A 123 -16.89 -17.77 -0.09
N LYS A 124 -16.72 -18.75 0.79
CA LYS A 124 -17.13 -18.61 2.19
C LYS A 124 -16.12 -17.74 2.94
N TYR A 125 -16.57 -16.92 3.86
CA TYR A 125 -15.74 -16.15 4.75
C TYR A 125 -14.93 -17.04 5.71
N ASN A 126 -13.82 -16.53 6.26
CA ASN A 126 -12.95 -17.22 7.21
C ASN A 126 -12.58 -18.65 6.79
N THR A 127 -12.39 -18.88 5.50
CA THR A 127 -12.19 -20.21 4.95
C THR A 127 -10.87 -20.29 4.22
N LYS A 128 -10.07 -21.31 4.52
CA LYS A 128 -8.87 -21.64 3.76
C LYS A 128 -9.26 -22.34 2.47
N TYR A 129 -8.79 -21.82 1.37
CA TYR A 129 -8.91 -22.42 0.04
C TYR A 129 -7.53 -22.80 -0.48
N TYR A 130 -7.44 -23.98 -1.07
CA TYR A 130 -6.34 -24.39 -1.92
C TYR A 130 -6.74 -24.13 -3.36
N TYR A 131 -5.80 -23.72 -4.19
CA TYR A 131 -6.07 -23.48 -5.60
C TYR A 131 -4.88 -23.89 -6.46
N MET A 132 -5.17 -24.34 -7.68
CA MET A 132 -4.18 -24.84 -8.62
C MET A 132 -4.32 -24.12 -9.95
N VAL A 133 -3.17 -23.68 -10.49
CA VAL A 133 -3.02 -23.04 -11.80
C VAL A 133 -2.08 -23.85 -12.68
N GLY A 134 -2.19 -23.68 -14.00
CA GLY A 134 -1.41 -24.42 -14.97
C GLY A 134 -2.14 -25.66 -15.51
N ILE A 135 -1.45 -26.46 -16.31
CA ILE A 135 -1.97 -27.68 -16.94
C ILE A 135 -0.96 -28.82 -16.86
N GLY A 136 -1.48 -30.03 -16.80
CA GLY A 136 -0.65 -31.26 -16.87
C GLY A 136 0.36 -31.36 -15.73
N LEU A 137 1.59 -31.71 -16.04
CA LEU A 137 2.65 -31.95 -15.07
C LEU A 137 3.29 -30.67 -14.49
N THR A 138 2.95 -29.51 -15.02
CA THR A 138 3.50 -28.21 -14.56
C THR A 138 2.51 -27.39 -13.75
N THR A 139 1.43 -28.03 -13.27
CA THR A 139 0.50 -27.39 -12.34
C THR A 139 1.19 -27.00 -11.04
N ARG A 140 0.78 -25.86 -10.48
CA ARG A 140 1.29 -25.37 -9.19
C ARG A 140 0.14 -25.07 -8.25
N MET A 141 0.26 -25.50 -7.01
CA MET A 141 -0.74 -25.37 -5.97
C MET A 141 -0.33 -24.34 -4.94
N PHE A 142 -1.30 -23.55 -4.49
CA PHE A 142 -1.18 -22.51 -3.50
C PHE A 142 -2.41 -22.53 -2.57
N CYS A 143 -2.42 -21.70 -1.55
CA CYS A 143 -3.58 -21.54 -0.70
C CYS A 143 -3.71 -20.10 -0.20
N PHE A 144 -4.92 -19.69 0.15
CA PHE A 144 -5.20 -18.42 0.82
C PHE A 144 -6.35 -18.59 1.82
N ILE A 145 -6.53 -17.58 2.67
CA ILE A 145 -7.66 -17.51 3.59
C ILE A 145 -8.53 -16.32 3.20
N THR A 146 -9.83 -16.55 3.03
CA THR A 146 -10.79 -15.46 2.80
C THR A 146 -10.94 -14.61 4.07
N PRO A 147 -11.25 -13.31 3.95
CA PRO A 147 -11.48 -12.48 5.13
C PRO A 147 -12.69 -12.94 5.93
N PRO A 148 -12.85 -12.49 7.18
CA PRO A 148 -14.13 -12.56 7.86
C PRO A 148 -15.19 -11.73 7.14
N GLU A 149 -16.45 -12.00 7.41
CA GLU A 149 -17.59 -11.21 6.94
C GLU A 149 -17.45 -9.76 7.41
N VAL A 150 -17.88 -8.84 6.57
CA VAL A 150 -17.86 -7.40 6.88
C VAL A 150 -18.71 -7.10 8.10
N GLY A 151 -18.18 -6.34 9.04
CA GLY A 151 -18.89 -6.03 10.27
C GLY A 151 -18.17 -5.07 11.21
N LEU A 152 -18.91 -4.55 12.19
CA LEU A 152 -18.48 -3.48 13.08
C LEU A 152 -17.25 -3.78 13.93
N ASP A 153 -17.23 -4.94 14.57
CA ASP A 153 -16.21 -5.30 15.56
C ASP A 153 -15.37 -6.48 15.09
N VAL A 154 -15.12 -6.54 13.80
CA VAL A 154 -14.35 -7.62 13.17
C VAL A 154 -12.86 -7.24 13.19
N PRO A 155 -12.04 -7.91 14.01
CA PRO A 155 -10.61 -7.64 14.02
C PRO A 155 -9.95 -8.07 12.71
N TYR A 156 -9.00 -7.25 12.22
CA TYR A 156 -8.29 -7.54 11.00
C TYR A 156 -6.94 -6.82 10.94
N THR A 157 -5.92 -7.49 10.41
CA THR A 157 -4.57 -6.94 10.32
C THR A 157 -4.15 -6.75 8.88
N PHE A 158 -3.87 -5.51 8.52
CA PHE A 158 -3.26 -5.14 7.24
C PHE A 158 -1.75 -5.02 7.40
N GLY A 159 -0.99 -5.60 6.46
CA GLY A 159 0.38 -5.23 6.23
C GLY A 159 0.46 -4.01 5.29
N LEU A 160 1.52 -3.23 5.38
CA LEU A 160 1.75 -2.07 4.53
C LEU A 160 3.19 -2.06 4.02
N ILE A 161 3.34 -1.94 2.72
CA ILE A 161 4.62 -1.74 2.05
C ILE A 161 4.38 -0.75 0.90
N GLY A 162 5.31 0.15 0.68
CA GLY A 162 5.37 1.02 -0.48
C GLY A 162 6.76 1.01 -1.09
N ASP A 163 6.85 1.34 -2.36
CA ASP A 163 8.13 1.61 -3.03
C ASP A 163 9.12 0.43 -2.86
N LEU A 164 8.59 -0.77 -3.08
CA LEU A 164 9.32 -2.00 -2.73
C LEU A 164 10.54 -2.22 -3.64
N GLY A 165 10.35 -2.16 -4.96
CA GLY A 165 11.40 -2.53 -5.89
C GLY A 165 11.87 -3.98 -5.75
N GLN A 166 13.12 -4.24 -6.14
CA GLN A 166 13.71 -5.59 -6.14
C GLN A 166 15.21 -5.57 -5.81
N SER A 167 15.58 -4.77 -4.84
CA SER A 167 16.92 -4.72 -4.28
C SER A 167 17.13 -5.78 -3.20
N TYR A 168 18.36 -5.90 -2.70
CA TYR A 168 18.62 -6.72 -1.51
C TYR A 168 17.89 -6.18 -0.27
N ASP A 169 17.74 -4.86 -0.14
CA ASP A 169 16.95 -4.25 0.95
C ASP A 169 15.46 -4.56 0.80
N SER A 170 14.92 -4.55 -0.43
CA SER A 170 13.56 -5.01 -0.74
C SER A 170 13.32 -6.45 -0.28
N ASN A 171 14.30 -7.32 -0.52
CA ASN A 171 14.22 -8.71 -0.09
C ASN A 171 14.22 -8.84 1.44
N VAL A 172 14.99 -8.02 2.15
CA VAL A 172 14.95 -7.96 3.63
C VAL A 172 13.59 -7.50 4.12
N THR A 173 13.04 -6.43 3.56
CA THR A 173 11.70 -5.91 3.91
C THR A 173 10.63 -6.97 3.77
N LEU A 174 10.56 -7.61 2.58
CA LEU A 174 9.54 -8.63 2.32
C LEU A 174 9.73 -9.86 3.22
N SER A 175 10.97 -10.30 3.44
CA SER A 175 11.26 -11.44 4.33
C SER A 175 10.88 -11.17 5.78
N GLN A 176 11.13 -9.97 6.29
CA GLN A 176 10.77 -9.59 7.65
C GLN A 176 9.26 -9.41 7.80
N TYR A 177 8.58 -8.89 6.78
CA TYR A 177 7.12 -8.84 6.74
C TYR A 177 6.52 -10.26 6.81
N GLU A 178 7.03 -11.18 6.00
CA GLU A 178 6.62 -12.60 6.01
C GLU A 178 6.84 -13.24 7.38
N ALA A 179 8.00 -13.00 7.98
CA ALA A 179 8.34 -13.55 9.30
C ALA A 179 7.46 -13.01 10.44
N ASN A 180 6.88 -11.81 10.28
CA ASN A 180 5.93 -11.25 11.24
C ASN A 180 4.65 -12.11 11.34
N GLY A 181 4.15 -12.60 10.22
CA GLY A 181 3.05 -13.55 10.14
C GLY A 181 1.66 -13.06 10.58
N LYS A 182 1.52 -11.79 11.02
CA LYS A 182 0.24 -11.23 11.49
C LYS A 182 -0.61 -10.66 10.34
N GLY A 183 0.02 -10.24 9.25
CA GLY A 183 -0.67 -9.63 8.12
C GLY A 183 -1.62 -10.61 7.43
N GLN A 184 -2.87 -10.19 7.21
CA GLN A 184 -3.89 -10.99 6.52
C GLN A 184 -4.13 -10.49 5.09
N THR A 185 -3.77 -9.25 4.81
CA THR A 185 -3.81 -8.59 3.49
C THR A 185 -2.73 -7.53 3.46
N LEU A 186 -2.00 -7.43 2.35
CA LEU A 186 -1.03 -6.37 2.17
C LEU A 186 -1.64 -5.21 1.38
N LEU A 187 -1.47 -4.00 1.88
CA LEU A 187 -1.76 -2.75 1.19
C LEU A 187 -0.46 -2.26 0.53
N MET A 188 -0.38 -2.35 -0.80
CA MET A 188 0.76 -1.89 -1.58
C MET A 188 0.48 -0.48 -2.09
N VAL A 189 1.20 0.50 -1.55
CA VAL A 189 0.91 1.92 -1.81
C VAL A 189 1.61 2.50 -3.04
N GLY A 190 1.99 1.64 -4.00
CA GLY A 190 2.55 2.03 -5.30
C GLY A 190 4.06 1.83 -5.40
N ASP A 191 4.59 2.11 -6.58
CA ASP A 191 5.97 1.92 -6.99
C ASP A 191 6.46 0.49 -6.76
N LEU A 192 6.15 -0.36 -7.74
CA LEU A 192 6.33 -1.80 -7.64
C LEU A 192 7.72 -2.23 -8.11
N SER A 193 7.93 -2.25 -9.41
CA SER A 193 9.05 -2.95 -10.04
C SER A 193 10.29 -2.10 -10.29
N TYR A 194 10.12 -0.77 -10.43
CA TYR A 194 11.16 0.16 -10.88
C TYR A 194 11.78 -0.24 -12.24
N ALA A 195 10.97 -0.81 -13.13
CA ALA A 195 11.42 -1.18 -14.46
C ALA A 195 11.85 0.04 -15.30
N ASP A 196 11.24 1.19 -15.05
CA ASP A 196 11.50 2.47 -15.70
C ASP A 196 12.88 3.07 -15.36
N GLU A 197 13.49 2.69 -14.24
CA GLU A 197 14.88 3.05 -13.88
C GLU A 197 15.93 2.33 -14.74
N HIS A 198 15.51 1.41 -15.62
CA HIS A 198 16.39 0.66 -16.50
C HIS A 198 16.32 1.17 -17.94
N PRO A 199 17.38 0.98 -18.75
CA PRO A 199 17.38 1.42 -20.14
C PRO A 199 16.16 0.93 -20.91
N TYR A 200 15.47 1.86 -21.58
CA TYR A 200 14.24 1.60 -22.34
C TYR A 200 13.10 1.00 -21.48
N HIS A 201 13.08 1.28 -20.17
CA HIS A 201 12.12 0.72 -19.21
C HIS A 201 12.04 -0.80 -19.31
N ASP A 202 13.13 -1.47 -19.02
CA ASP A 202 13.29 -2.91 -19.23
C ASP A 202 12.20 -3.73 -18.55
N ASN A 203 11.19 -4.10 -19.31
CA ASN A 203 10.02 -4.81 -18.81
C ASN A 203 10.30 -6.24 -18.31
N ARG A 204 11.52 -6.77 -18.49
CA ARG A 204 11.96 -8.00 -17.80
C ARG A 204 12.01 -7.80 -16.29
N ARG A 205 12.12 -6.54 -15.82
CA ARG A 205 12.04 -6.19 -14.40
C ARG A 205 10.63 -6.38 -13.83
N TRP A 206 9.61 -6.23 -14.64
CA TRP A 206 8.26 -6.62 -14.23
C TRP A 206 8.14 -8.13 -14.04
N ASP A 207 8.83 -8.94 -14.84
CA ASP A 207 8.83 -10.39 -14.69
C ASP A 207 9.59 -10.83 -13.43
N THR A 208 10.76 -10.24 -13.16
CA THR A 208 11.52 -10.55 -11.95
C THR A 208 10.79 -10.10 -10.71
N PHE A 209 10.17 -8.92 -10.71
CA PHE A 209 9.34 -8.44 -9.61
C PHE A 209 8.17 -9.38 -9.32
N GLY A 210 7.43 -9.81 -10.37
CA GLY A 210 6.33 -10.75 -10.20
C GLY A 210 6.76 -12.08 -9.59
N ARG A 211 7.92 -12.63 -9.99
CA ARG A 211 8.50 -13.83 -9.37
C ARG A 211 8.97 -13.59 -7.93
N PHE A 212 9.54 -12.43 -7.66
CA PHE A 212 10.02 -12.05 -6.33
C PHE A 212 8.89 -12.01 -5.29
N ILE A 213 7.76 -11.39 -5.64
CA ILE A 213 6.65 -11.24 -4.70
C ILE A 213 5.76 -12.49 -4.63
N GLU A 214 5.84 -13.43 -5.59
CA GLU A 214 5.01 -14.64 -5.65
C GLU A 214 5.00 -15.41 -4.33
N ARG A 215 6.14 -15.50 -3.64
CA ARG A 215 6.29 -16.22 -2.39
C ARG A 215 5.34 -15.74 -1.27
N ASN A 216 4.86 -14.51 -1.37
CA ASN A 216 3.83 -13.94 -0.48
C ASN A 216 2.52 -13.72 -1.22
N ALA A 217 2.54 -13.03 -2.37
CA ALA A 217 1.36 -12.59 -3.06
C ALA A 217 0.51 -13.73 -3.64
N ALA A 218 1.05 -14.95 -3.76
CA ALA A 218 0.27 -16.14 -4.12
C ALA A 218 -0.56 -16.70 -2.94
N TYR A 219 -0.22 -16.35 -1.70
CA TYR A 219 -0.85 -16.88 -0.49
C TYR A 219 -1.65 -15.83 0.29
N GLN A 220 -1.39 -14.56 0.03
CA GLN A 220 -2.02 -13.43 0.71
C GLN A 220 -2.50 -12.41 -0.32
N PRO A 221 -3.76 -11.93 -0.26
CA PRO A 221 -4.21 -10.89 -1.17
C PRO A 221 -3.43 -9.59 -0.98
N TRP A 222 -2.99 -9.00 -2.09
CA TRP A 222 -2.41 -7.68 -2.14
C TRP A 222 -3.39 -6.70 -2.76
N ILE A 223 -3.60 -5.55 -2.13
CA ILE A 223 -4.41 -4.45 -2.63
C ILE A 223 -3.47 -3.40 -3.22
N TRP A 224 -3.66 -3.09 -4.49
CA TRP A 224 -2.69 -2.37 -5.31
C TRP A 224 -3.07 -0.91 -5.49
N ALA A 225 -2.16 0.02 -5.20
CA ALA A 225 -2.16 1.37 -5.74
C ALA A 225 -1.06 1.48 -6.81
N ALA A 226 -1.20 2.44 -7.73
CA ALA A 226 -0.18 2.74 -8.72
C ALA A 226 0.57 4.03 -8.34
N GLY A 227 1.90 3.99 -8.43
CA GLY A 227 2.77 5.14 -8.25
C GLY A 227 3.26 5.73 -9.58
N ASN A 228 4.30 6.57 -9.53
CA ASN A 228 4.89 7.19 -10.72
C ASN A 228 5.70 6.19 -11.55
N HIS A 229 6.35 5.20 -10.93
CA HIS A 229 7.11 4.16 -11.61
C HIS A 229 6.22 3.17 -12.38
N GLU A 230 4.90 3.26 -12.22
CA GLU A 230 3.91 2.52 -13.01
C GLU A 230 3.47 3.25 -14.27
N ILE A 231 3.79 4.55 -14.43
CA ILE A 231 3.33 5.36 -15.58
C ILE A 231 3.85 4.82 -16.90
N ASP A 232 5.14 4.50 -16.98
CA ASP A 232 5.77 3.91 -18.15
C ASP A 232 5.40 4.61 -19.48
N PHE A 233 5.42 5.95 -19.50
CA PHE A 233 5.11 6.77 -20.68
C PHE A 233 6.42 7.26 -21.31
N VAL A 234 6.81 6.71 -22.46
CA VAL A 234 8.10 6.96 -23.13
C VAL A 234 7.89 7.14 -24.62
N PRO A 235 7.40 8.30 -25.07
CA PRO A 235 7.08 8.53 -26.48
C PRO A 235 8.31 8.41 -27.40
N GLU A 236 9.52 8.59 -26.92
CA GLU A 236 10.78 8.48 -27.67
C GLU A 236 11.04 7.07 -28.20
N ILE A 237 10.47 6.06 -27.57
CA ILE A 237 10.52 4.67 -28.03
C ILE A 237 9.16 4.14 -28.51
N GLY A 238 8.18 5.05 -28.71
CA GLY A 238 6.85 4.72 -29.19
C GLY A 238 5.87 4.25 -28.12
N GLU A 239 6.22 4.35 -26.82
CA GLU A 239 5.35 3.93 -25.73
C GLU A 239 4.55 5.13 -25.18
N THR A 240 3.31 5.26 -25.67
CA THR A 240 2.44 6.42 -25.42
C THR A 240 1.19 6.09 -24.61
N VAL A 241 1.07 4.87 -24.09
CA VAL A 241 -0.07 4.44 -23.27
C VAL A 241 0.36 4.34 -21.81
N PRO A 242 -0.01 5.28 -20.94
CA PRO A 242 0.41 5.28 -19.56
C PRO A 242 -0.17 4.09 -18.79
N PHE A 243 0.60 3.59 -17.84
CA PHE A 243 0.29 2.44 -17.00
C PHE A 243 0.08 1.13 -17.78
N LYS A 244 0.71 0.98 -18.98
CA LYS A 244 0.49 -0.19 -19.83
C LYS A 244 0.90 -1.50 -19.14
N PRO A 245 2.13 -1.67 -18.63
CA PRO A 245 2.53 -2.90 -17.91
C PRO A 245 1.65 -3.17 -16.69
N TYR A 246 1.44 -2.18 -15.84
CA TYR A 246 0.64 -2.28 -14.64
C TYR A 246 -0.78 -2.77 -14.92
N LYS A 247 -1.50 -2.13 -15.86
CA LYS A 247 -2.89 -2.48 -16.20
C LYS A 247 -3.04 -3.88 -16.80
N HIS A 248 -1.99 -4.43 -17.37
CA HIS A 248 -2.02 -5.80 -17.89
C HIS A 248 -1.75 -6.82 -16.79
N ARG A 249 -0.83 -6.52 -15.86
CA ARG A 249 -0.34 -7.45 -14.84
C ARG A 249 -1.17 -7.46 -13.57
N TYR A 250 -1.69 -6.29 -13.13
CA TYR A 250 -2.37 -6.13 -11.85
C TYR A 250 -3.84 -5.76 -12.08
N ARG A 251 -4.70 -6.75 -11.93
CA ARG A 251 -6.15 -6.54 -11.93
C ARG A 251 -6.60 -6.01 -10.58
N THR A 252 -7.61 -5.13 -10.60
CA THR A 252 -8.28 -4.62 -9.42
C THR A 252 -9.78 -4.77 -9.57
N PRO A 253 -10.57 -4.83 -8.49
CA PRO A 253 -12.02 -4.98 -8.54
C PRO A 253 -12.74 -3.65 -8.86
N TYR A 254 -12.14 -2.75 -9.63
CA TYR A 254 -12.63 -1.39 -9.85
C TYR A 254 -14.09 -1.29 -10.33
N ARG A 255 -14.56 -2.30 -11.07
CA ARG A 255 -15.92 -2.29 -11.62
C ARG A 255 -17.00 -2.49 -10.56
N VAL A 256 -16.68 -3.20 -9.47
CA VAL A 256 -17.67 -3.43 -8.38
C VAL A 256 -17.93 -2.16 -7.59
N SER A 257 -16.96 -1.24 -7.53
CA SER A 257 -17.14 0.10 -6.98
C SER A 257 -17.64 1.13 -8.01
N HIS A 258 -18.09 0.68 -9.19
CA HIS A 258 -18.51 1.54 -10.29
C HIS A 258 -17.45 2.53 -10.76
N SER A 259 -16.18 2.23 -10.51
CA SER A 259 -15.08 3.01 -11.04
C SER A 259 -14.87 2.78 -12.54
N THR A 260 -14.40 3.80 -13.23
CA THR A 260 -14.10 3.78 -14.67
C THR A 260 -12.65 3.37 -14.96
N SER A 261 -11.82 3.17 -13.94
CA SER A 261 -10.40 2.85 -14.10
C SER A 261 -9.92 1.89 -13.03
N PRO A 262 -9.01 0.96 -13.36
CA PRO A 262 -8.36 0.11 -12.37
C PRO A 262 -7.40 0.84 -11.43
N LEU A 263 -7.13 2.13 -11.68
CA LEU A 263 -6.19 2.95 -10.89
C LEU A 263 -6.84 3.60 -9.66
N TRP A 264 -8.17 3.67 -9.61
CA TRP A 264 -8.93 4.13 -8.42
C TRP A 264 -10.17 3.26 -8.24
N TYR A 265 -10.42 2.84 -7.04
CA TYR A 265 -11.52 1.94 -6.69
C TYR A 265 -11.70 1.87 -5.16
N SER A 266 -12.74 1.18 -4.73
CA SER A 266 -12.98 0.90 -3.31
C SER A 266 -13.35 -0.55 -3.09
N ILE A 267 -13.08 -1.02 -1.88
CA ILE A 267 -13.47 -2.34 -1.37
C ILE A 267 -13.81 -2.25 0.11
N LYS A 268 -14.62 -3.19 0.58
CA LYS A 268 -14.81 -3.48 1.99
C LYS A 268 -14.02 -4.72 2.36
N ARG A 269 -13.38 -4.70 3.51
CA ARG A 269 -12.65 -5.86 4.02
C ARG A 269 -12.70 -5.91 5.53
N ALA A 270 -13.36 -6.93 6.08
CA ALA A 270 -13.64 -7.01 7.51
C ALA A 270 -14.36 -5.73 8.03
N SER A 271 -13.75 -4.99 8.94
CA SER A 271 -14.30 -3.74 9.47
C SER A 271 -13.75 -2.47 8.77
N ALA A 272 -13.12 -2.60 7.60
CA ALA A 272 -12.55 -1.48 6.87
C ALA A 272 -13.25 -1.23 5.53
N TYR A 273 -13.47 0.07 5.21
CA TYR A 273 -13.72 0.59 3.89
C TYR A 273 -12.43 1.18 3.35
N ILE A 274 -11.93 0.65 2.26
CA ILE A 274 -10.64 1.05 1.67
C ILE A 274 -10.91 1.73 0.34
N ILE A 275 -10.46 2.98 0.20
CA ILE A 275 -10.50 3.76 -1.04
C ILE A 275 -9.06 3.86 -1.57
N VAL A 276 -8.85 3.41 -2.79
CA VAL A 276 -7.58 3.55 -3.51
C VAL A 276 -7.71 4.67 -4.53
N LEU A 277 -6.77 5.62 -4.52
CA LEU A 277 -6.73 6.75 -5.43
C LEU A 277 -5.44 6.73 -6.26
N SER A 278 -5.50 7.33 -7.45
CA SER A 278 -4.33 7.49 -8.31
C SER A 278 -3.82 8.93 -8.24
N SER A 279 -2.62 9.11 -7.70
CA SER A 279 -1.96 10.42 -7.66
C SER A 279 -1.57 10.96 -9.05
N TYR A 280 -1.41 10.07 -10.02
CA TYR A 280 -0.93 10.37 -11.39
C TYR A 280 -2.01 10.24 -12.47
N SER A 281 -3.27 10.20 -12.09
CA SER A 281 -4.42 10.34 -12.97
C SER A 281 -5.10 11.68 -12.73
N ALA A 282 -5.79 12.21 -13.73
CA ALA A 282 -6.49 13.49 -13.59
C ALA A 282 -7.49 13.44 -12.41
N TYR A 283 -7.39 14.39 -11.49
CA TYR A 283 -8.21 14.50 -10.28
C TYR A 283 -8.89 15.87 -10.11
N GLY A 284 -8.69 16.80 -11.04
CA GLY A 284 -9.36 18.10 -11.03
C GLY A 284 -10.88 17.95 -11.16
N LYS A 285 -11.62 19.00 -10.76
CA LYS A 285 -13.08 19.03 -10.85
C LYS A 285 -13.57 18.61 -12.23
N TYR A 286 -14.59 17.73 -12.28
CA TYR A 286 -15.18 17.13 -13.47
C TYR A 286 -14.39 15.98 -14.14
N THR A 287 -13.20 15.64 -13.68
CA THR A 287 -12.50 14.44 -14.18
C THR A 287 -13.17 13.15 -13.70
N PRO A 288 -12.93 12.00 -14.35
CA PRO A 288 -13.55 10.74 -13.94
C PRO A 288 -13.27 10.33 -12.50
N GLN A 289 -12.02 10.49 -12.01
CA GLN A 289 -11.64 10.16 -10.64
C GLN A 289 -12.35 11.07 -9.62
N PHE A 290 -12.41 12.38 -9.90
CA PHE A 290 -13.11 13.34 -9.05
C PHE A 290 -14.59 12.98 -8.90
N LYS A 291 -15.31 12.79 -10.03
CA LYS A 291 -16.74 12.46 -10.03
C LYS A 291 -17.01 11.13 -9.33
N TRP A 292 -16.14 10.17 -9.54
CA TRP A 292 -16.29 8.88 -8.87
C TRP A 292 -16.14 9.03 -7.34
N LEU A 293 -15.09 9.73 -6.87
CA LEU A 293 -14.85 9.92 -5.44
C LEU A 293 -15.96 10.75 -4.77
N GLU A 294 -16.47 11.79 -5.46
CA GLU A 294 -17.62 12.59 -5.01
C GLU A 294 -18.86 11.72 -4.76
N ALA A 295 -19.08 10.74 -5.63
CA ALA A 295 -20.21 9.79 -5.51
C ALA A 295 -19.91 8.63 -4.56
N GLU A 296 -18.64 8.33 -4.28
CA GLU A 296 -18.23 7.18 -3.49
C GLU A 296 -18.29 7.44 -1.98
N PHE A 297 -17.82 8.58 -1.52
CA PHE A 297 -17.82 8.91 -0.09
C PHE A 297 -19.22 8.82 0.58
N PRO A 298 -20.31 9.28 -0.04
CA PRO A 298 -21.65 9.15 0.55
C PRO A 298 -22.14 7.70 0.73
N LYS A 299 -21.53 6.72 0.06
CA LYS A 299 -21.89 5.31 0.19
C LYS A 299 -21.25 4.64 1.41
N VAL A 300 -20.23 5.28 2.02
CA VAL A 300 -19.51 4.71 3.16
C VAL A 300 -20.43 4.59 4.37
N ASN A 301 -20.82 3.36 4.69
CA ASN A 301 -21.62 3.07 5.87
C ASN A 301 -20.74 2.73 7.07
N ARG A 302 -20.51 3.71 7.95
CA ARG A 302 -19.64 3.54 9.14
C ARG A 302 -20.25 2.57 10.18
N SER A 303 -21.54 2.21 10.04
CA SER A 303 -22.17 1.18 10.86
C SER A 303 -21.91 -0.24 10.36
N GLU A 304 -21.36 -0.38 9.17
CA GLU A 304 -20.95 -1.64 8.56
C GLU A 304 -19.41 -1.78 8.56
N THR A 305 -18.74 -0.74 8.08
CA THR A 305 -17.28 -0.63 7.99
C THR A 305 -16.81 0.58 8.78
N PRO A 306 -16.55 0.43 10.08
CA PRO A 306 -16.22 1.55 10.98
C PRO A 306 -14.92 2.27 10.62
N TRP A 307 -13.96 1.60 9.98
CA TRP A 307 -12.68 2.19 9.59
C TRP A 307 -12.68 2.62 8.13
N LEU A 308 -12.37 3.90 7.89
CA LEU A 308 -12.24 4.46 6.54
C LEU A 308 -10.77 4.76 6.27
N ILE A 309 -10.19 3.98 5.37
CA ILE A 309 -8.79 4.02 4.98
C ILE A 309 -8.69 4.55 3.55
N VAL A 310 -7.78 5.47 3.30
CA VAL A 310 -7.43 5.90 1.93
C VAL A 310 -5.99 5.51 1.62
N MET A 311 -5.78 4.97 0.43
CA MET A 311 -4.47 4.68 -0.14
C MET A 311 -4.25 5.59 -1.36
N LEU A 312 -3.10 6.21 -1.44
CA LEU A 312 -2.62 6.96 -2.60
C LEU A 312 -1.09 6.87 -2.64
N HIS A 313 -0.45 7.29 -3.73
CA HIS A 313 0.99 7.16 -3.78
C HIS A 313 1.73 8.42 -3.30
N SER A 314 1.46 9.57 -3.89
CA SER A 314 2.15 10.82 -3.51
C SER A 314 1.61 11.40 -2.19
N PRO A 315 2.42 11.53 -1.13
CA PRO A 315 1.96 12.02 0.17
C PRO A 315 1.56 13.50 0.11
N TRP A 316 0.54 13.86 0.89
CA TRP A 316 0.10 15.26 1.00
C TRP A 316 0.89 16.04 2.04
N TYR A 317 1.34 15.37 3.08
CA TYR A 317 2.16 15.95 4.14
C TYR A 317 3.48 15.20 4.23
N ASN A 318 4.56 15.88 3.89
CA ASN A 318 5.90 15.34 3.82
C ASN A 318 6.90 16.38 4.32
N SER A 319 7.73 16.03 5.28
CA SER A 319 8.75 16.92 5.85
C SER A 319 10.18 16.65 5.33
N TYR A 320 10.32 15.78 4.34
CA TYR A 320 11.54 15.62 3.56
C TYR A 320 11.59 16.62 2.41
N ASN A 321 12.77 17.11 2.04
CA ASN A 321 12.89 18.05 0.93
C ASN A 321 12.67 17.38 -0.43
N TYR A 322 12.82 16.07 -0.50
CA TYR A 322 12.54 15.26 -1.68
C TYR A 322 11.02 15.12 -1.85
N HIS A 323 10.52 15.41 -3.03
CA HIS A 323 9.08 15.40 -3.36
C HIS A 323 8.20 16.32 -2.48
N TYR A 324 8.81 17.37 -1.90
CA TYR A 324 8.08 18.29 -1.02
C TYR A 324 6.94 18.99 -1.77
N MET A 325 5.73 18.90 -1.23
CA MET A 325 4.49 19.47 -1.77
C MET A 325 4.06 18.95 -3.16
N GLU A 326 4.59 17.86 -3.68
CA GLU A 326 4.13 17.29 -4.95
C GLU A 326 2.66 16.84 -4.90
N GLY A 327 2.19 16.33 -3.77
CA GLY A 327 0.79 15.97 -3.54
C GLY A 327 -0.17 17.14 -3.29
N GLU A 328 0.32 18.39 -3.25
CA GLU A 328 -0.44 19.56 -2.77
C GLU A 328 -1.69 19.84 -3.61
N SER A 329 -1.60 19.76 -4.93
CA SER A 329 -2.73 20.02 -5.81
C SER A 329 -3.87 18.99 -5.63
N MET A 330 -3.54 17.73 -5.39
CA MET A 330 -4.54 16.69 -5.08
C MET A 330 -5.12 16.87 -3.68
N ARG A 331 -4.29 17.26 -2.70
CA ARG A 331 -4.71 17.60 -1.36
C ARG A 331 -5.79 18.70 -1.37
N VAL A 332 -5.52 19.79 -2.04
CA VAL A 332 -6.46 20.92 -2.16
C VAL A 332 -7.80 20.49 -2.77
N MET A 333 -7.79 19.54 -3.68
CA MET A 333 -9.03 19.04 -4.31
C MET A 333 -9.85 18.15 -3.38
N PHE A 334 -9.23 17.34 -2.53
CA PHE A 334 -9.92 16.26 -1.84
C PHE A 334 -9.91 16.32 -0.31
N GLU A 335 -8.98 17.06 0.32
CA GLU A 335 -8.83 17.06 1.77
C GLU A 335 -10.08 17.47 2.54
N SER A 336 -10.84 18.44 2.02
CA SER A 336 -12.12 18.85 2.64
C SER A 336 -13.12 17.70 2.74
N TRP A 337 -13.10 16.75 1.78
CA TRP A 337 -13.90 15.54 1.85
C TRP A 337 -13.35 14.55 2.89
N PHE A 338 -12.03 14.40 2.99
CA PHE A 338 -11.43 13.51 3.99
C PHE A 338 -11.80 13.92 5.42
N VAL A 339 -11.79 15.23 5.69
CA VAL A 339 -12.25 15.77 6.98
C VAL A 339 -13.76 15.58 7.16
N LYS A 340 -14.57 15.96 6.15
CA LYS A 340 -16.03 15.84 6.18
C LYS A 340 -16.51 14.42 6.44
N TYR A 341 -15.92 13.43 5.76
CA TYR A 341 -16.30 12.02 5.88
C TYR A 341 -15.50 11.27 6.95
N LYS A 342 -14.69 11.99 7.74
CA LYS A 342 -13.92 11.47 8.88
C LYS A 342 -13.05 10.28 8.47
N VAL A 343 -12.22 10.43 7.43
CA VAL A 343 -11.18 9.45 7.07
C VAL A 343 -10.29 9.23 8.29
N ASP A 344 -10.04 7.98 8.67
CA ASP A 344 -9.25 7.66 9.87
C ASP A 344 -7.75 7.77 9.61
N VAL A 345 -7.29 7.27 8.47
CA VAL A 345 -5.88 7.23 8.07
C VAL A 345 -5.72 7.27 6.55
N VAL A 346 -4.66 7.93 6.12
CA VAL A 346 -4.19 7.95 4.72
C VAL A 346 -2.80 7.34 4.66
N PHE A 347 -2.63 6.30 3.85
CA PHE A 347 -1.34 5.68 3.57
C PHE A 347 -0.82 6.12 2.22
N ALA A 348 0.44 6.53 2.18
CA ALA A 348 1.14 6.96 0.96
C ALA A 348 2.55 6.37 0.87
N GLY A 349 3.14 6.36 -0.32
CA GLY A 349 4.50 5.98 -0.62
C GLY A 349 5.35 7.16 -1.12
N HIS A 350 6.09 6.96 -2.20
CA HIS A 350 6.81 7.96 -3.00
C HIS A 350 8.03 8.60 -2.34
N VAL A 351 7.95 9.00 -1.10
CA VAL A 351 9.09 9.47 -0.32
C VAL A 351 9.73 8.28 0.36
N HIS A 352 10.95 7.95 -0.02
CA HIS A 352 11.66 6.75 0.43
C HIS A 352 12.17 6.91 1.87
N ALA A 353 11.24 7.04 2.78
CA ALA A 353 11.44 7.19 4.21
C ALA A 353 10.10 6.96 4.94
N TYR A 354 10.18 6.82 6.24
CA TYR A 354 8.99 6.76 7.08
C TYR A 354 8.65 8.12 7.69
N GLU A 355 7.37 8.51 7.64
CA GLU A 355 6.85 9.64 8.38
C GLU A 355 5.40 9.43 8.77
N ARG A 356 5.06 9.76 10.02
CA ARG A 356 3.69 9.82 10.52
C ARG A 356 3.37 11.24 10.99
N SER A 357 2.25 11.76 10.54
CA SER A 357 1.73 13.05 11.01
C SER A 357 0.92 12.91 12.30
N TYR A 358 0.67 14.03 12.97
CA TYR A 358 -0.50 14.17 13.83
C TYR A 358 -1.78 14.23 12.99
N ARG A 359 -2.96 14.34 13.63
CA ARG A 359 -4.19 14.67 12.93
C ARG A 359 -4.14 16.12 12.52
N VAL A 360 -4.08 16.37 11.23
CA VAL A 360 -3.88 17.72 10.68
C VAL A 360 -4.70 17.91 9.41
N SER A 361 -5.10 19.16 9.19
CA SER A 361 -5.69 19.59 7.92
C SER A 361 -5.17 20.96 7.50
N ASN A 362 -5.26 21.24 6.20
CA ASN A 362 -4.92 22.55 5.65
C ASN A 362 -5.99 23.05 4.66
N ILE A 363 -7.25 22.90 5.05
CA ILE A 363 -8.39 23.36 4.22
C ILE A 363 -8.34 24.86 3.97
N ALA A 364 -7.79 25.65 4.92
CA ALA A 364 -7.59 27.08 4.80
C ALA A 364 -6.44 27.47 3.86
N TYR A 365 -5.71 26.48 3.30
CA TYR A 365 -4.62 26.70 2.37
C TYR A 365 -3.49 27.56 2.95
N ASN A 366 -3.05 27.25 4.16
CA ASN A 366 -1.97 27.97 4.82
C ASN A 366 -0.61 27.58 4.24
N VAL A 367 0.03 28.48 3.52
CA VAL A 367 1.40 28.33 3.03
C VAL A 367 2.19 29.56 3.45
N VAL A 368 3.22 29.39 4.24
CA VAL A 368 4.08 30.46 4.75
C VAL A 368 5.50 30.23 4.27
N ASN A 369 6.04 31.20 3.53
CA ASN A 369 7.39 31.14 2.95
C ASN A 369 7.62 29.83 2.11
N GLY A 370 6.62 29.45 1.29
CA GLY A 370 6.68 28.23 0.49
C GLY A 370 6.56 26.92 1.28
N LYS A 371 6.23 26.97 2.57
CA LYS A 371 6.04 25.79 3.43
C LYS A 371 4.58 25.61 3.79
N CYS A 372 4.07 24.41 3.62
CA CYS A 372 2.75 24.02 4.10
C CYS A 372 2.69 24.10 5.62
N THR A 373 1.71 24.83 6.13
CA THR A 373 1.50 25.04 7.58
C THR A 373 0.08 24.61 7.97
N PRO A 374 -0.17 23.29 8.05
CA PRO A 374 -1.47 22.78 8.46
C PRO A 374 -1.74 23.09 9.94
N VAL A 375 -3.02 23.03 10.29
CA VAL A 375 -3.47 23.13 11.69
C VAL A 375 -3.72 21.73 12.26
N PHE A 376 -3.54 21.58 13.57
CA PHE A 376 -4.03 20.42 14.29
C PHE A 376 -5.55 20.37 14.19
N ASP A 377 -6.06 19.23 13.76
CA ASP A 377 -7.48 19.05 13.50
C ASP A 377 -7.89 17.62 13.85
N GLU A 378 -8.53 17.49 14.98
CA GLU A 378 -9.00 16.21 15.47
C GLU A 378 -10.04 15.57 14.53
N SER A 379 -10.61 16.33 13.59
CA SER A 379 -11.53 15.83 12.55
C SER A 379 -10.80 15.29 11.31
N ALA A 380 -9.51 15.52 11.21
CA ALA A 380 -8.69 15.10 10.07
C ALA A 380 -8.10 13.69 10.24
N PRO A 381 -7.67 13.04 9.16
CA PRO A 381 -6.95 11.78 9.24
C PRO A 381 -5.54 11.96 9.82
N VAL A 382 -4.92 10.85 10.21
CA VAL A 382 -3.47 10.74 10.31
C VAL A 382 -2.94 10.40 8.91
N TYR A 383 -1.88 11.07 8.49
CA TYR A 383 -1.19 10.78 7.23
C TYR A 383 0.10 10.01 7.54
N ILE A 384 0.30 8.89 6.84
CA ILE A 384 1.46 8.02 7.01
C ILE A 384 2.12 7.81 5.66
N THR A 385 3.36 8.26 5.56
CA THR A 385 4.25 7.96 4.43
C THR A 385 5.06 6.71 4.76
N ILE A 386 5.00 5.72 3.88
CA ILE A 386 5.65 4.42 4.00
C ILE A 386 6.26 4.00 2.64
N GLY A 387 7.04 4.91 2.03
CA GLY A 387 7.76 4.67 0.78
C GLY A 387 9.12 4.01 0.99
N ASP A 388 9.28 3.31 2.09
CA ASP A 388 10.53 2.79 2.60
C ASP A 388 10.73 1.28 2.37
N GLY A 389 10.13 0.74 1.30
CA GLY A 389 10.19 -0.69 0.98
C GLY A 389 11.56 -1.23 0.60
N GLY A 390 12.49 -0.37 0.17
CA GLY A 390 13.86 -0.79 -0.06
C GLY A 390 14.36 -0.72 -1.50
N ASN A 391 13.68 -0.03 -2.39
CA ASN A 391 14.00 0.10 -3.81
C ASN A 391 15.43 0.62 -4.09
N LEU A 392 15.83 0.59 -5.36
CA LEU A 392 17.20 0.88 -5.81
C LEU A 392 17.62 2.36 -5.74
N GLU A 393 16.68 3.30 -5.68
CA GLU A 393 16.98 4.73 -5.61
C GLU A 393 17.56 5.13 -4.26
N GLY A 394 17.18 4.42 -3.19
CA GLY A 394 17.68 4.63 -1.84
C GLY A 394 16.81 5.54 -1.00
N LEU A 395 17.32 5.93 0.16
CA LEU A 395 16.56 6.68 1.17
C LEU A 395 16.57 8.18 0.91
N ALA A 396 15.42 8.81 1.14
CA ALA A 396 15.31 10.26 1.29
C ALA A 396 15.83 10.66 2.68
N THR A 397 17.03 11.23 2.76
CA THR A 397 17.67 11.60 4.03
C THR A 397 17.64 13.09 4.33
N ASN A 398 17.32 13.94 3.34
CA ASN A 398 17.34 15.37 3.46
C ASN A 398 16.01 15.90 4.05
N MET A 399 15.98 16.05 5.36
CA MET A 399 14.81 16.48 6.13
C MET A 399 14.77 18.01 6.29
N THR A 400 13.55 18.57 6.31
CA THR A 400 13.32 19.97 6.69
C THR A 400 13.62 20.18 8.18
N PHE A 401 14.37 21.20 8.52
CA PHE A 401 14.64 21.60 9.90
C PHE A 401 14.25 23.08 10.13
N PRO A 402 13.67 23.40 11.32
CA PRO A 402 13.22 22.45 12.37
C PRO A 402 12.15 21.48 11.81
N GLN A 403 11.94 20.34 12.50
CA GLN A 403 10.84 19.43 12.17
C GLN A 403 9.52 20.19 12.20
N PRO A 404 8.70 20.12 11.15
CA PRO A 404 7.39 20.77 11.12
C PRO A 404 6.47 20.24 12.22
N ASN A 405 5.63 21.11 12.78
CA ASN A 405 4.73 20.75 13.89
C ASN A 405 3.73 19.64 13.53
N TYR A 406 3.39 19.46 12.26
CA TYR A 406 2.49 18.40 11.82
C TYR A 406 3.14 17.01 11.83
N SER A 407 4.47 16.92 11.78
CA SER A 407 5.22 15.67 11.74
C SER A 407 5.35 15.12 13.15
N ALA A 408 4.72 13.98 13.43
CA ALA A 408 4.76 13.36 14.76
C ALA A 408 6.00 12.49 14.94
N PHE A 409 6.34 11.69 13.94
CA PHE A 409 7.55 10.87 13.92
C PHE A 409 8.07 10.76 12.49
N ARG A 410 9.40 10.78 12.32
CA ARG A 410 10.05 10.55 11.04
C ARG A 410 11.40 9.87 11.18
N GLU A 411 11.72 9.00 10.23
CA GLU A 411 13.00 8.29 10.16
C GLU A 411 13.33 7.93 8.71
N ALA A 412 14.57 8.17 8.29
CA ALA A 412 15.09 7.74 7.00
C ALA A 412 15.67 6.32 7.13
N SER A 413 14.83 5.31 7.06
CA SER A 413 15.23 3.89 7.11
C SER A 413 14.23 3.05 6.29
N PHE A 414 14.64 1.86 5.88
CA PHE A 414 13.73 0.91 5.22
C PHE A 414 12.93 0.11 6.24
N GLY A 415 11.71 -0.27 5.86
CA GLY A 415 10.82 -0.97 6.74
C GLY A 415 9.48 -1.37 6.10
N TYR A 416 8.58 -1.78 6.96
CA TYR A 416 7.18 -2.10 6.65
C TYR A 416 6.31 -1.78 7.86
N ALA A 417 5.00 -1.74 7.68
CA ALA A 417 4.13 -1.52 8.84
C ALA A 417 2.98 -2.54 8.93
N MET A 418 2.36 -2.53 10.11
CA MET A 418 1.18 -3.31 10.43
C MET A 418 0.10 -2.36 10.96
N PHE A 419 -1.12 -2.49 10.44
CA PHE A 419 -2.31 -1.80 10.92
C PHE A 419 -3.33 -2.81 11.39
N GLU A 420 -3.45 -2.97 12.69
CA GLU A 420 -4.30 -3.98 13.34
C GLU A 420 -5.57 -3.33 13.87
N ILE A 421 -6.70 -3.52 13.20
CA ILE A 421 -8.01 -3.15 13.71
C ILE A 421 -8.39 -4.12 14.82
N LYS A 422 -8.65 -3.60 16.03
CA LYS A 422 -9.08 -4.40 17.19
C LYS A 422 -10.61 -4.50 17.26
N ASN A 423 -11.30 -3.40 16.99
CA ASN A 423 -12.76 -3.27 17.01
C ASN A 423 -13.18 -1.95 16.34
N ARG A 424 -14.46 -1.56 16.43
CA ARG A 424 -15.00 -0.33 15.84
C ARG A 424 -14.35 0.96 16.34
N THR A 425 -13.75 0.95 17.53
CA THR A 425 -13.22 2.16 18.19
C THR A 425 -11.72 2.25 18.21
N HIS A 426 -11.00 1.12 18.18
CA HIS A 426 -9.54 1.07 18.36
C HIS A 426 -8.86 0.25 17.29
N ALA A 427 -7.75 0.79 16.78
CA ALA A 427 -6.76 0.07 15.99
C ALA A 427 -5.35 0.36 16.52
N TYR A 428 -4.44 -0.53 16.24
CA TYR A 428 -3.04 -0.41 16.63
C TYR A 428 -2.17 -0.40 15.38
N TYR A 429 -1.24 0.53 15.32
CA TYR A 429 -0.30 0.69 14.23
C TYR A 429 1.13 0.52 14.74
N GLU A 430 1.94 -0.25 14.01
CA GLU A 430 3.36 -0.43 14.24
C GLU A 430 4.12 -0.26 12.92
N TRP A 431 5.17 0.56 12.94
CA TRP A 431 6.17 0.58 11.89
C TRP A 431 7.42 -0.16 12.33
N HIS A 432 7.87 -1.09 11.49
CA HIS A 432 9.00 -1.97 11.73
C HIS A 432 10.16 -1.56 10.82
N ARG A 433 11.20 -1.00 11.42
CA ARG A 433 12.45 -0.70 10.74
C ARG A 433 13.23 -1.97 10.46
N ASN A 434 13.82 -2.08 9.26
CA ASN A 434 14.80 -3.09 8.92
C ASN A 434 16.16 -2.71 9.51
N GLN A 435 16.71 -3.51 10.41
CA GLN A 435 18.04 -3.29 10.98
C GLN A 435 18.80 -4.61 11.09
N ASP A 436 19.93 -4.73 10.38
CA ASP A 436 20.83 -5.89 10.46
C ASP A 436 20.07 -7.23 10.40
N SER A 437 19.16 -7.36 9.43
CA SER A 437 18.26 -8.51 9.22
C SER A 437 17.25 -8.78 10.35
N VAL A 438 17.06 -7.83 11.27
CA VAL A 438 16.06 -7.91 12.34
C VAL A 438 15.06 -6.76 12.19
N ALA A 439 13.76 -7.07 12.30
CA ALA A 439 12.73 -6.05 12.38
C ALA A 439 12.68 -5.45 13.79
N VAL A 440 12.64 -4.12 13.88
CA VAL A 440 12.56 -3.38 15.14
C VAL A 440 11.35 -2.46 15.09
N VAL A 441 10.40 -2.59 16.02
CA VAL A 441 9.30 -1.62 16.16
C VAL A 441 9.91 -0.28 16.56
N ALA A 442 9.93 0.67 15.64
CA ALA A 442 10.55 1.97 15.83
C ALA A 442 9.54 3.10 16.01
N ASP A 443 8.31 2.92 15.53
CA ASP A 443 7.18 3.80 15.82
C ASP A 443 5.92 2.97 16.04
N SER A 444 5.03 3.46 16.90
CA SER A 444 3.73 2.84 17.12
C SER A 444 2.70 3.87 17.57
N MET A 445 1.43 3.56 17.30
CA MET A 445 0.31 4.43 17.67
C MET A 445 -0.96 3.63 17.92
N VAL A 446 -1.70 4.00 18.94
CA VAL A 446 -3.10 3.61 19.11
C VAL A 446 -3.98 4.59 18.34
N PHE A 447 -4.74 4.09 17.39
CA PHE A 447 -5.73 4.86 16.66
C PHE A 447 -7.09 4.79 17.36
N TYR A 448 -7.70 5.94 17.55
CA TYR A 448 -9.09 6.06 17.92
C TYR A 448 -9.91 6.36 16.68
N ASN A 449 -10.97 5.58 16.45
CA ASN A 449 -11.82 5.74 15.28
C ASN A 449 -12.52 7.10 15.26
N ARG A 450 -12.45 7.80 14.14
CA ARG A 450 -12.97 9.17 13.99
C ARG A 450 -14.49 9.27 14.10
N TYR A 451 -15.19 8.23 13.82
CA TYR A 451 -16.65 8.20 13.80
C TYR A 451 -17.24 7.65 15.11
N TRP A 452 -16.63 6.60 15.65
CA TRP A 452 -17.15 5.83 16.79
C TRP A 452 -16.56 6.21 18.14
N TYR A 453 -15.48 6.94 18.16
CA TYR A 453 -14.88 7.46 19.39
C TYR A 453 -15.12 8.97 19.45
N PRO A 454 -16.20 9.43 20.11
CA PRO A 454 -16.47 10.86 20.21
C PRO A 454 -15.35 11.53 21.01
N ILE A 455 -14.68 12.48 20.39
CA ILE A 455 -13.83 13.41 21.10
C ILE A 455 -14.79 14.32 21.85
N HIS A 456 -14.68 14.36 23.16
CA HIS A 456 -15.38 15.37 23.94
C HIS A 456 -14.83 16.72 23.47
N GLU A 457 -15.67 17.47 22.75
CA GLU A 457 -15.39 18.89 22.49
C GLU A 457 -15.24 19.55 23.84
N SER A 458 -13.98 19.91 24.20
CA SER A 458 -13.60 20.62 25.42
C SER A 458 -13.70 22.11 25.17
#